data_fa2460be8b5e6952c188041d7d95a5de
#
_entry.id   fa2460be8b5e6952c188041d7d95a5de
#
_cell.length_a   1.000
_cell.length_b   1.000
_cell.length_c   1.000
_cell.angle_alpha   90.00
_cell.angle_beta   90.00
_cell.angle_gamma   90.00
#
_symmetry.space_group_name_H-M   'P 1'
#
loop_
_entity.id
_entity.type
_entity.pdbx_description
1 polymer ?
#
loop_
_entity_poly.entity_id
_entity_poly.type
_entity_poly.pdbx_seq_one_letter_code
_entity_poly.pdbx_strand_id
1 'polypeptide(L)'
;MRAKPREIGFAGKLRAVRRGRSHPAWFNVTRLRAHGALLPVLMAACGAPAPPEGHASATMEEAVVRAGDVSIRATVVPTASLNPAVAGRYGIEPDRGSVLLLVGVREGTGMQETALPARITATATDLRGTRTGIEIRESRTGELVDYVGTVRMTPPETLRFELEVEHAAGAPSQLSFSRDLYPH
;
A
#
# COMPACT_ATOMS: atom_id res chain seq x y z
N MET A 1 -3.67 54.21 30.06
CA MET A 1 -3.54 53.08 31.01
C MET A 1 -2.87 51.92 30.28
N ARG A 2 -1.62 51.62 30.62
CA ARG A 2 -0.82 50.56 30.01
C ARG A 2 -0.90 49.31 30.88
N ALA A 3 -1.36 48.19 30.33
CA ALA A 3 -1.31 46.90 31.01
C ALA A 3 -0.06 46.13 30.59
N LYS A 4 0.70 45.64 31.59
CA LYS A 4 1.98 44.97 31.54
C LYS A 4 1.79 43.46 31.36
N PRO A 5 2.50 42.75 30.48
CA PRO A 5 2.43 41.31 30.42
C PRO A 5 3.20 40.64 31.56
N ARG A 6 2.59 39.61 32.15
CA ARG A 6 3.19 38.69 33.12
C ARG A 6 4.01 37.61 32.43
N GLU A 7 5.30 37.57 32.73
CA GLU A 7 6.18 36.45 32.43
C GLU A 7 5.92 35.32 33.43
N ILE A 8 5.65 34.12 32.92
CA ILE A 8 5.62 32.88 33.71
C ILE A 8 6.81 32.05 33.29
N GLY A 9 7.87 32.10 34.13
CA GLY A 9 9.01 31.22 34.01
C GLY A 9 8.65 29.81 34.49
N PHE A 10 8.94 28.81 33.66
CA PHE A 10 8.85 27.42 34.02
C PHE A 10 10.26 26.78 33.91
N ALA A 11 10.94 26.70 35.04
CA ALA A 11 12.19 25.96 35.19
C ALA A 11 11.87 24.50 35.47
N GLY A 12 12.02 23.62 34.50
CA GLY A 12 11.85 22.18 34.61
C GLY A 12 13.17 21.43 34.54
N LYS A 13 13.53 20.80 35.65
CA LYS A 13 14.76 20.06 35.96
C LYS A 13 15.09 18.95 34.96
N LEU A 14 16.30 18.97 34.43
CA LEU A 14 16.97 17.85 33.77
C LEU A 14 17.26 16.72 34.78
N ARG A 15 16.66 15.55 34.61
CA ARG A 15 17.04 14.30 35.28
C ARG A 15 17.98 13.52 34.38
N ALA A 16 19.23 13.41 34.81
CA ALA A 16 20.24 12.54 34.25
C ALA A 16 19.86 11.05 34.48
N VAL A 17 19.74 10.28 33.40
CA VAL A 17 19.61 8.82 33.45
C VAL A 17 21.00 8.18 33.40
N ARG A 18 21.34 7.51 34.47
CA ARG A 18 22.57 6.77 34.75
C ARG A 18 22.71 5.56 33.82
N ARG A 19 23.84 5.49 33.10
CA ARG A 19 24.25 4.30 32.32
C ARG A 19 24.69 3.19 33.30
N GLY A 20 23.98 2.07 33.29
CA GLY A 20 24.40 0.82 33.88
C GLY A 20 25.29 0.04 32.93
N ARG A 21 26.56 -0.18 33.32
CA ARG A 21 27.49 -1.13 32.69
C ARG A 21 27.21 -2.50 33.27
N SER A 22 26.92 -3.51 32.49
CA SER A 22 26.95 -4.91 32.87
C SER A 22 28.13 -5.61 32.18
N HIS A 23 28.97 -6.26 32.96
CA HIS A 23 30.16 -7.00 32.59
C HIS A 23 29.82 -8.37 31.98
N PRO A 24 30.68 -8.91 31.12
CA PRO A 24 30.49 -10.27 30.61
C PRO A 24 31.06 -11.30 31.59
N ALA A 25 30.28 -12.34 31.88
CA ALA A 25 30.70 -13.50 32.65
C ALA A 25 31.52 -14.45 31.78
N TRP A 26 32.59 -14.89 32.35
CA TRP A 26 33.53 -15.87 31.87
C TRP A 26 32.91 -17.27 31.83
N PHE A 27 32.96 -17.96 30.71
CA PHE A 27 32.69 -19.39 30.67
C PHE A 27 33.96 -20.20 30.46
N ASN A 28 34.21 -21.02 31.47
CA ASN A 28 35.27 -22.03 31.55
C ASN A 28 35.13 -23.09 30.42
N VAL A 29 36.23 -23.31 29.74
CA VAL A 29 36.42 -24.44 28.84
C VAL A 29 36.82 -25.68 29.64
N THR A 30 35.90 -26.62 29.81
CA THR A 30 36.22 -27.96 30.29
C THR A 30 36.43 -28.90 29.09
N ARG A 31 37.66 -29.29 28.90
CA ARG A 31 38.04 -30.37 27.93
C ARG A 31 37.56 -31.71 28.51
N LEU A 32 36.72 -32.42 27.79
CA LEU A 32 36.49 -33.83 28.03
C LEU A 32 36.85 -34.63 26.79
N ARG A 33 37.92 -35.47 26.93
CA ARG A 33 38.29 -36.52 25.96
C ARG A 33 37.39 -37.72 26.25
N ALA A 34 36.79 -38.34 25.25
CA ALA A 34 36.55 -39.78 25.20
C ALA A 34 36.03 -40.24 23.85
N HIS A 35 36.78 -41.10 23.24
CA HIS A 35 36.46 -42.38 22.61
C HIS A 35 35.45 -42.45 21.46
N GLY A 36 35.97 -42.92 20.32
CA GLY A 36 35.29 -43.23 19.11
C GLY A 36 34.22 -44.32 19.24
N ALA A 37 33.17 -44.12 18.47
CA ALA A 37 32.34 -45.18 17.95
C ALA A 37 31.86 -44.71 16.56
N LEU A 38 32.37 -45.39 15.52
CA LEU A 38 31.83 -45.27 14.17
C LEU A 38 30.43 -45.88 14.15
N LEU A 39 29.41 -45.08 14.01
CA LEU A 39 28.06 -45.51 13.62
C LEU A 39 27.84 -45.08 12.16
N PRO A 40 27.43 -46.00 11.26
CA PRO A 40 27.02 -45.62 9.91
C PRO A 40 25.67 -44.87 9.99
N VAL A 41 25.66 -43.59 9.66
CA VAL A 41 24.45 -42.78 9.50
C VAL A 41 23.82 -43.20 8.19
N LEU A 42 22.72 -43.98 8.25
CA LEU A 42 21.78 -44.10 7.14
C LEU A 42 21.16 -42.72 6.87
N MET A 43 21.56 -42.13 5.75
CA MET A 43 20.86 -40.96 5.20
C MET A 43 19.47 -41.41 4.73
N ALA A 44 18.47 -41.28 5.60
CA ALA A 44 17.08 -41.28 5.20
C ALA A 44 16.86 -39.95 4.48
N ALA A 45 16.77 -39.98 3.15
CA ALA A 45 16.32 -38.88 2.34
C ALA A 45 14.81 -38.67 2.63
N CYS A 46 14.49 -37.88 3.65
CA CYS A 46 13.17 -37.29 3.79
C CYS A 46 12.97 -36.30 2.63
N GLY A 47 12.23 -36.75 1.60
CA GLY A 47 11.70 -35.85 0.60
C GLY A 47 10.87 -34.78 1.31
N ALA A 48 11.39 -33.55 1.37
CA ALA A 48 10.58 -32.43 1.79
C ALA A 48 9.36 -32.32 0.85
N PRO A 49 8.13 -32.22 1.37
CA PRO A 49 6.98 -31.93 0.51
C PRO A 49 7.29 -30.62 -0.21
N ALA A 50 7.14 -30.63 -1.56
CA ALA A 50 7.21 -29.40 -2.34
C ALA A 50 6.23 -28.40 -1.73
N PRO A 51 6.64 -27.13 -1.54
CA PRO A 51 5.71 -26.12 -1.10
C PRO A 51 4.52 -26.13 -2.08
N PRO A 52 3.27 -25.99 -1.59
CA PRO A 52 2.13 -25.89 -2.48
C PRO A 52 2.44 -24.73 -3.44
N GLU A 53 2.32 -24.99 -4.74
CA GLU A 53 2.33 -23.94 -5.75
C GLU A 53 1.16 -23.03 -5.38
N GLY A 54 1.47 -22.01 -4.59
CA GLY A 54 0.53 -20.94 -4.29
C GLY A 54 0.15 -20.37 -5.64
N HIS A 55 -1.10 -20.55 -6.02
CA HIS A 55 -1.71 -19.72 -7.03
C HIS A 55 -1.40 -18.30 -6.56
N ALA A 56 -0.52 -17.60 -7.29
CA ALA A 56 -0.28 -16.20 -7.04
C ALA A 56 -1.65 -15.54 -7.22
N SER A 57 -2.36 -15.39 -6.11
CA SER A 57 -3.45 -14.43 -6.03
C SER A 57 -2.79 -13.15 -6.49
N ALA A 58 -3.20 -12.65 -7.66
CA ALA A 58 -2.75 -11.36 -8.15
C ALA A 58 -3.05 -10.39 -7.01
N THR A 59 -2.01 -10.09 -6.22
CA THR A 59 -2.12 -9.15 -5.11
C THR A 59 -2.50 -7.86 -5.80
N MET A 60 -3.73 -7.39 -5.60
CA MET A 60 -4.17 -6.08 -6.09
C MET A 60 -3.27 -5.07 -5.38
N GLU A 61 -2.20 -4.71 -6.04
CA GLU A 61 -1.21 -3.79 -5.51
C GLU A 61 -1.85 -2.40 -5.44
N GLU A 62 -2.06 -1.93 -4.22
CA GLU A 62 -2.64 -0.63 -3.94
C GLU A 62 -1.54 0.42 -3.87
N ALA A 63 -1.69 1.52 -4.60
CA ALA A 63 -0.85 2.69 -4.43
C ALA A 63 -1.50 3.62 -3.41
N VAL A 64 -0.72 4.07 -2.41
CA VAL A 64 -1.23 4.88 -1.30
C VAL A 64 -0.37 6.12 -1.10
N VAL A 65 -1.03 7.27 -0.97
CA VAL A 65 -0.41 8.50 -0.45
C VAL A 65 -1.18 9.00 0.75
N ARG A 66 -0.47 9.57 1.73
CA ARG A 66 -1.05 10.17 2.93
C ARG A 66 -0.61 11.62 3.05
N ALA A 67 -1.57 12.50 3.33
CA ALA A 67 -1.35 13.92 3.55
C ALA A 67 -2.11 14.33 4.84
N GLY A 68 -1.40 14.36 5.97
CA GLY A 68 -2.04 14.51 7.28
C GLY A 68 -2.98 13.34 7.57
N ASP A 69 -4.23 13.65 7.89
CA ASP A 69 -5.27 12.65 8.18
C ASP A 69 -5.97 12.13 6.90
N VAL A 70 -5.59 12.64 5.73
CA VAL A 70 -6.17 12.19 4.45
C VAL A 70 -5.33 11.06 3.87
N SER A 71 -6.00 9.96 3.49
CA SER A 71 -5.43 8.85 2.73
C SER A 71 -6.09 8.75 1.36
N ILE A 72 -5.26 8.66 0.32
CA ILE A 72 -5.66 8.44 -1.06
C ILE A 72 -5.12 7.08 -1.47
N ARG A 73 -6.02 6.20 -1.90
CA ARG A 73 -5.69 4.83 -2.32
C ARG A 73 -6.13 4.64 -3.76
N ALA A 74 -5.24 4.14 -4.59
CA ALA A 74 -5.53 3.87 -5.99
C ALA A 74 -5.20 2.42 -6.33
N THR A 75 -6.16 1.73 -6.95
CA THR A 75 -6.05 0.34 -7.38
C THR A 75 -6.38 0.26 -8.87
N VAL A 76 -5.61 -0.54 -9.61
CA VAL A 76 -5.87 -0.83 -11.03
C VAL A 76 -6.21 -2.30 -11.18
N VAL A 77 -7.32 -2.58 -11.86
CA VAL A 77 -7.84 -3.93 -12.06
C VAL A 77 -8.21 -4.14 -13.53
N PRO A 78 -7.72 -5.20 -14.19
CA PRO A 78 -8.24 -5.59 -15.50
C PRO A 78 -9.75 -5.79 -15.42
N THR A 79 -10.52 -5.14 -16.31
CA THR A 79 -11.99 -5.21 -16.20
C THR A 79 -12.52 -6.62 -16.44
N ALA A 80 -11.80 -7.44 -17.22
CA ALA A 80 -12.12 -8.86 -17.41
C ALA A 80 -12.02 -9.71 -16.13
N SER A 81 -11.26 -9.25 -15.12
CA SER A 81 -11.11 -9.93 -13.83
C SER A 81 -12.15 -9.51 -12.79
N LEU A 82 -13.01 -8.54 -13.10
CA LEU A 82 -14.07 -8.10 -12.20
C LEU A 82 -15.16 -9.16 -12.10
N ASN A 83 -15.59 -9.46 -10.87
CA ASN A 83 -16.80 -10.27 -10.73
C ASN A 83 -18.04 -9.45 -11.16
N PRO A 84 -19.11 -10.11 -11.61
CA PRO A 84 -20.30 -9.43 -12.14
C PRO A 84 -20.95 -8.43 -11.16
N ALA A 85 -20.91 -8.71 -9.85
CA ALA A 85 -21.50 -7.83 -8.83
C ALA A 85 -20.69 -6.53 -8.68
N VAL A 86 -19.36 -6.62 -8.74
CA VAL A 86 -18.46 -5.45 -8.69
C VAL A 86 -18.56 -4.66 -10.00
N ALA A 87 -18.54 -5.34 -11.15
CA ALA A 87 -18.71 -4.70 -12.46
C ALA A 87 -20.03 -3.94 -12.52
N GLY A 88 -21.14 -4.57 -12.10
CA GLY A 88 -22.46 -3.94 -12.04
C GLY A 88 -22.53 -2.75 -11.09
N ARG A 89 -21.89 -2.82 -9.90
CA ARG A 89 -21.83 -1.70 -8.94
C ARG A 89 -21.22 -0.45 -9.56
N TYR A 90 -20.15 -0.63 -10.30
CA TYR A 90 -19.44 0.49 -10.95
C TYR A 90 -19.93 0.75 -12.38
N GLY A 91 -20.94 0.02 -12.88
CA GLY A 91 -21.44 0.17 -14.25
C GLY A 91 -20.34 -0.05 -15.29
N ILE A 92 -19.47 -1.03 -15.07
CA ILE A 92 -18.36 -1.41 -15.94
C ILE A 92 -18.76 -2.64 -16.75
N GLU A 93 -18.52 -2.60 -18.05
CA GLU A 93 -18.59 -3.78 -18.91
C GLU A 93 -17.20 -4.45 -18.92
N PRO A 94 -17.08 -5.73 -18.50
CA PRO A 94 -15.82 -6.45 -18.55
C PRO A 94 -15.30 -6.60 -19.98
N ASP A 95 -14.05 -6.17 -20.20
CA ASP A 95 -13.37 -6.22 -21.49
C ASP A 95 -11.89 -6.58 -21.27
N ARG A 96 -11.32 -7.44 -22.11
CA ARG A 96 -9.91 -7.84 -22.04
C ARG A 96 -8.92 -6.72 -22.40
N GLY A 97 -9.38 -5.71 -23.13
CA GLY A 97 -8.59 -4.57 -23.57
C GLY A 97 -8.78 -3.32 -22.71
N SER A 98 -9.23 -3.45 -21.46
CA SER A 98 -9.41 -2.31 -20.58
C SER A 98 -9.11 -2.61 -19.11
N VAL A 99 -8.72 -1.58 -18.38
CA VAL A 99 -8.51 -1.62 -16.94
C VAL A 99 -9.37 -0.56 -16.25
N LEU A 100 -9.82 -0.90 -15.06
CA LEU A 100 -10.49 -0.01 -14.11
C LEU A 100 -9.44 0.61 -13.19
N LEU A 101 -9.42 1.93 -13.11
CA LEU A 101 -8.78 2.69 -12.04
C LEU A 101 -9.84 3.01 -10.99
N LEU A 102 -9.63 2.53 -9.78
CA LEU A 102 -10.46 2.78 -8.60
C LEU A 102 -9.68 3.65 -7.63
N VAL A 103 -10.24 4.78 -7.20
CA VAL A 103 -9.60 5.70 -6.26
C VAL A 103 -10.54 5.96 -5.08
N GLY A 104 -10.03 5.72 -3.87
CA GLY A 104 -10.69 6.07 -2.62
C GLY A 104 -9.97 7.24 -1.96
N VAL A 105 -10.71 8.27 -1.55
CA VAL A 105 -10.21 9.39 -0.74
C VAL A 105 -10.90 9.35 0.60
N ARG A 106 -10.12 9.23 1.68
CA ARG A 106 -10.63 9.04 3.05
C ARG A 106 -9.94 10.01 4.00
N GLU A 107 -10.70 10.51 4.97
CA GLU A 107 -10.20 11.30 6.09
C GLU A 107 -10.36 10.51 7.39
N GLY A 108 -9.37 10.60 8.29
CA GLY A 108 -9.35 9.88 9.56
C GLY A 108 -8.42 8.66 9.54
N THR A 109 -8.54 7.82 10.56
CA THR A 109 -7.68 6.65 10.73
C THR A 109 -8.47 5.41 11.14
N GLY A 110 -8.10 4.26 10.60
CA GLY A 110 -8.65 2.95 10.96
C GLY A 110 -10.16 2.86 10.74
N MET A 111 -10.91 2.48 11.78
CA MET A 111 -12.35 2.31 11.70
C MET A 111 -13.16 3.62 11.66
N GLN A 112 -12.50 4.76 11.84
CA GLN A 112 -13.11 6.10 11.80
C GLN A 112 -12.82 6.81 10.46
N GLU A 113 -12.34 6.11 9.46
CA GLU A 113 -12.16 6.67 8.13
C GLU A 113 -13.52 6.98 7.51
N THR A 114 -13.68 8.22 7.04
CA THR A 114 -14.88 8.70 6.32
C THR A 114 -14.52 9.07 4.89
N ALA A 115 -15.47 8.93 3.97
CA ALA A 115 -15.28 9.36 2.60
C ALA A 115 -15.12 10.88 2.54
N LEU A 116 -14.06 11.35 1.89
CA LEU A 116 -13.80 12.76 1.66
C LEU A 116 -14.09 13.10 0.18
N PRO A 117 -15.02 14.02 -0.10
CA PRO A 117 -15.28 14.46 -1.46
C PRO A 117 -14.05 15.07 -2.12
N ALA A 118 -13.78 14.68 -3.36
CA ALA A 118 -12.61 15.12 -4.10
C ALA A 118 -12.90 15.34 -5.59
N ARG A 119 -12.06 16.13 -6.25
CA ARG A 119 -11.95 16.21 -7.70
C ARG A 119 -10.66 15.52 -8.11
N ILE A 120 -10.75 14.61 -9.07
CA ILE A 120 -9.58 13.82 -9.50
C ILE A 120 -9.36 14.03 -10.99
N THR A 121 -8.14 14.43 -11.33
CA THR A 121 -7.61 14.40 -12.69
C THR A 121 -6.65 13.23 -12.79
N ALA A 122 -6.83 12.37 -13.79
CA ALA A 122 -6.01 11.18 -13.94
C ALA A 122 -5.57 10.99 -15.39
N THR A 123 -4.34 10.50 -15.56
CA THR A 123 -3.78 10.12 -16.85
C THR A 123 -3.05 8.79 -16.76
N ALA A 124 -3.06 8.02 -17.84
CA ALA A 124 -2.23 6.85 -18.04
C ALA A 124 -1.25 7.09 -19.19
N THR A 125 -0.01 6.67 -19.02
CA THR A 125 1.05 6.78 -20.04
C THR A 125 1.63 5.40 -20.31
N ASP A 126 1.66 4.98 -21.58
CA ASP A 126 2.27 3.72 -22.01
C ASP A 126 3.80 3.81 -22.07
N LEU A 127 4.48 2.68 -22.33
CA LEU A 127 5.94 2.64 -22.47
C LEU A 127 6.46 3.41 -23.70
N ARG A 128 5.60 3.74 -24.66
CA ARG A 128 5.95 4.55 -25.84
C ARG A 128 5.82 6.04 -25.57
N GLY A 129 5.31 6.40 -24.37
CA GLY A 129 5.07 7.78 -23.98
C GLY A 129 3.72 8.33 -24.42
N THR A 130 2.81 7.49 -24.96
CA THR A 130 1.46 7.91 -25.30
C THR A 130 0.67 8.18 -24.04
N ARG A 131 0.17 9.39 -23.88
CA ARG A 131 -0.59 9.83 -22.71
C ARG A 131 -2.08 9.84 -23.01
N THR A 132 -2.86 9.18 -22.19
CA THR A 132 -4.32 9.08 -22.29
C THR A 132 -4.95 9.65 -21.03
N GLY A 133 -5.85 10.63 -21.15
CA GLY A 133 -6.66 11.12 -20.04
C GLY A 133 -7.69 10.07 -19.63
N ILE A 134 -7.89 9.90 -18.33
CA ILE A 134 -8.88 8.99 -17.77
C ILE A 134 -10.07 9.82 -17.29
N GLU A 135 -11.24 9.58 -17.87
CA GLU A 135 -12.48 10.20 -17.39
C GLU A 135 -12.88 9.58 -16.07
N ILE A 136 -12.77 10.36 -15.00
CA ILE A 136 -13.09 9.94 -13.64
C ILE A 136 -14.51 10.36 -13.29
N ARG A 137 -15.30 9.41 -12.78
CA ARG A 137 -16.64 9.65 -12.26
C ARG A 137 -16.76 9.18 -10.82
N GLU A 138 -17.60 9.85 -10.06
CA GLU A 138 -17.94 9.47 -8.70
C GLU A 138 -18.91 8.28 -8.72
N SER A 139 -18.69 7.33 -7.82
CA SER A 139 -19.58 6.18 -7.56
C SER A 139 -19.91 6.12 -6.09
N ARG A 140 -21.19 6.19 -5.75
CA ARG A 140 -21.68 6.15 -4.37
C ARG A 140 -22.36 4.83 -4.05
N THR A 141 -22.01 4.24 -2.92
CA THR A 141 -22.69 3.07 -2.37
C THR A 141 -22.90 3.30 -0.88
N GLY A 142 -24.10 3.74 -0.52
CA GLY A 142 -24.37 4.23 0.83
C GLY A 142 -23.53 5.46 1.18
N GLU A 143 -22.79 5.38 2.26
CA GLU A 143 -21.86 6.44 2.70
C GLU A 143 -20.46 6.36 2.03
N LEU A 144 -20.21 5.28 1.30
CA LEU A 144 -18.94 5.11 0.57
C LEU A 144 -19.01 5.90 -0.74
N VAL A 145 -17.97 6.69 -0.96
CA VAL A 145 -17.73 7.42 -2.20
C VAL A 145 -16.41 6.95 -2.79
N ASP A 146 -16.46 6.38 -3.97
CA ASP A 146 -15.29 5.97 -4.75
C ASP A 146 -15.29 6.74 -6.07
N TYR A 147 -14.11 6.86 -6.65
CA TYR A 147 -13.89 7.49 -7.95
C TYR A 147 -13.38 6.44 -8.92
N VAL A 148 -14.04 6.32 -10.06
CA VAL A 148 -13.76 5.25 -11.02
C VAL A 148 -13.58 5.81 -12.42
N GLY A 149 -12.63 5.24 -13.14
CA GLY A 149 -12.43 5.51 -14.55
C GLY A 149 -11.86 4.29 -15.25
N THR A 150 -12.03 4.22 -16.56
CA THR A 150 -11.46 3.13 -17.36
C THR A 150 -10.50 3.68 -18.40
N VAL A 151 -9.47 2.90 -18.70
CA VAL A 151 -8.55 3.19 -19.81
C VAL A 151 -8.34 1.93 -20.63
N ARG A 152 -8.30 2.10 -21.95
CA ARG A 152 -8.00 1.01 -22.88
C ARG A 152 -6.51 0.71 -22.91
N MET A 153 -6.18 -0.57 -23.07
CA MET A 153 -4.82 -1.06 -23.18
C MET A 153 -4.75 -2.28 -24.09
N THR A 154 -3.56 -2.65 -24.53
CA THR A 154 -3.32 -3.89 -25.30
C THR A 154 -2.31 -4.74 -24.54
N PRO A 155 -2.77 -5.80 -23.82
CA PRO A 155 -1.85 -6.62 -23.01
C PRO A 155 -0.88 -7.45 -23.90
N PRO A 156 0.36 -7.73 -23.42
CA PRO A 156 0.94 -7.23 -22.17
C PRO A 156 1.36 -5.77 -22.29
N GLU A 157 1.09 -4.97 -21.27
CA GLU A 157 1.43 -3.55 -21.26
C GLU A 157 1.78 -3.07 -19.85
N THR A 158 2.69 -2.09 -19.76
CA THR A 158 2.95 -1.33 -18.54
C THR A 158 2.36 0.05 -18.68
N LEU A 159 1.46 0.42 -17.79
CA LEU A 159 0.90 1.76 -17.72
C LEU A 159 1.41 2.50 -16.48
N ARG A 160 1.87 3.73 -16.67
CA ARG A 160 2.14 4.67 -15.59
C ARG A 160 0.93 5.56 -15.39
N PHE A 161 0.41 5.56 -14.17
CA PHE A 161 -0.71 6.39 -13.75
C PHE A 161 -0.20 7.63 -13.01
N GLU A 162 -0.77 8.78 -13.31
CA GLU A 162 -0.52 10.04 -12.64
C GLU A 162 -1.88 10.64 -12.28
N LEU A 163 -2.08 10.90 -10.97
CA LEU A 163 -3.31 11.44 -10.43
C LEU A 163 -3.01 12.73 -9.68
N GLU A 164 -3.87 13.71 -9.87
CA GLU A 164 -3.96 14.90 -9.05
C GLU A 164 -5.31 14.90 -8.35
N VAL A 165 -5.30 15.00 -7.03
CA VAL A 165 -6.49 14.89 -6.18
C VAL A 165 -6.66 16.17 -5.38
N GLU A 166 -7.67 16.94 -5.71
CA GLU A 166 -8.10 18.13 -5.00
C GLU A 166 -9.17 17.77 -3.98
N HIS A 167 -9.00 18.13 -2.71
CA HIS A 167 -9.95 17.89 -1.64
C HIS A 167 -10.00 19.06 -0.66
N ALA A 168 -11.08 19.16 0.11
CA ALA A 168 -11.32 20.31 1.00
C ALA A 168 -10.37 20.38 2.21
N ALA A 169 -9.71 19.29 2.58
CA ALA A 169 -8.87 19.20 3.78
C ALA A 169 -7.43 19.73 3.58
N GLY A 170 -7.08 20.30 2.44
CA GLY A 170 -5.72 20.84 2.25
C GLY A 170 -5.30 21.10 0.81
N ALA A 171 -3.98 21.14 0.59
CA ALA A 171 -3.42 21.28 -0.73
C ALA A 171 -3.67 20.05 -1.60
N PRO A 172 -3.71 20.18 -2.94
CA PRO A 172 -3.82 19.04 -3.85
C PRO A 172 -2.72 18.01 -3.60
N SER A 173 -3.11 16.75 -3.64
CA SER A 173 -2.20 15.62 -3.49
C SER A 173 -1.89 15.00 -4.85
N GLN A 174 -0.65 14.56 -5.06
CA GLN A 174 -0.23 13.88 -6.28
C GLN A 174 0.14 12.43 -5.97
N LEU A 175 -0.30 11.52 -6.84
CA LEU A 175 0.01 10.10 -6.78
C LEU A 175 0.49 9.64 -8.14
N SER A 176 1.66 8.99 -8.19
CA SER A 176 2.21 8.42 -9.42
C SER A 176 2.71 7.00 -9.16
N PHE A 177 2.29 6.05 -10.00
CA PHE A 177 2.68 4.65 -9.89
C PHE A 177 2.57 3.96 -11.24
N SER A 178 3.22 2.80 -11.40
CA SER A 178 3.14 1.98 -12.61
C SER A 178 2.52 0.62 -12.30
N ARG A 179 1.88 0.02 -13.32
CA ARG A 179 1.32 -1.34 -13.25
C ARG A 179 1.66 -2.10 -14.51
N ASP A 180 2.13 -3.33 -14.30
CA ASP A 180 2.30 -4.31 -15.36
C ASP A 180 1.00 -5.09 -15.53
N LEU A 181 0.48 -5.11 -16.73
CA LEU A 181 -0.83 -5.64 -17.09
C LEU A 181 -0.65 -6.79 -18.06
N TYR A 182 -1.10 -7.96 -17.68
CA TYR A 182 -0.97 -9.20 -18.45
C TYR A 182 -2.32 -9.65 -19.01
N PRO A 183 -2.31 -10.47 -20.07
CA PRO A 183 -3.56 -11.10 -20.58
C PRO A 183 -4.22 -11.98 -19.50
N HIS A 184 -5.54 -11.93 -19.39
CA HIS A 184 -6.38 -12.76 -18.53
C HIS A 184 -7.34 -13.61 -19.36
#